data_a9646f5074eb2f6fc430d50172188b7f
#
_entry.id   a9646f5074eb2f6fc430d50172188b7f
#
_cell.length_a   1.000
_cell.length_b   1.000
_cell.length_c   1.000
_cell.angle_alpha   90.00
_cell.angle_beta   90.00
_cell.angle_gamma   90.00
#
_symmetry.space_group_name_H-M   'P 1'
#
loop_
_entity.id
_entity.type
_entity.pdbx_description
1 polymer ?
#
loop_
_entity_poly.entity_id
_entity_poly.type
_entity_poly.pdbx_seq_one_letter_code
_entity_poly.pdbx_strand_id
1 'polypeptide(L)'
;MAVAFPGESAEYRAARDRLLEQEIELRRAMEAVAEARRRLPPGGVVPQDYVFQAQGPGGGPAEVRLSELFAPGKDSLVIYSMMFPRDPGDEREGPEGGKTGLLPLAEGPCPSCTAFLDQLDGAAEHASQHVNLAVAGKAPIGRILTFAAERGWRRLRMLSSAGITYNRDYMAETPDGEQQPMLNVFHRDRDTIRHFWGSELFYAPEDAGQDPRHVGTLEPVWNLYDLTPEGRPNTWDEQLSYSCCHD
;
A
#
# COMPACT_ATOMS: atom_id res chain seq x y z
N MET A 1 -2.91 28.22 -23.81
CA MET A 1 -3.74 29.22 -23.09
C MET A 1 -3.00 29.51 -21.79
N ALA A 2 -2.62 30.77 -21.53
CA ALA A 2 -2.01 31.12 -20.26
C ALA A 2 -3.07 31.06 -19.16
N VAL A 3 -2.82 30.31 -18.09
CA VAL A 3 -3.69 30.26 -16.91
C VAL A 3 -3.29 31.41 -15.99
N ALA A 4 -4.26 32.20 -15.53
CA ALA A 4 -4.04 33.24 -14.52
C ALA A 4 -5.19 33.20 -13.52
N PHE A 5 -4.87 33.40 -12.24
CA PHE A 5 -5.86 33.45 -11.17
C PHE A 5 -6.13 34.91 -10.73
N PRO A 6 -7.31 35.21 -10.21
CA PRO A 6 -7.63 36.57 -9.76
C PRO A 6 -6.63 37.08 -8.70
N GLY A 7 -6.13 38.30 -8.88
CA GLY A 7 -5.26 38.95 -7.90
C GLY A 7 -3.79 38.53 -7.92
N GLU A 8 -3.36 37.72 -8.87
CA GLU A 8 -1.93 37.36 -9.00
C GLU A 8 -1.05 38.60 -9.26
N SER A 9 0.10 38.66 -8.57
CA SER A 9 1.18 39.57 -8.95
C SER A 9 1.96 39.00 -10.14
N ALA A 10 2.65 39.88 -10.88
CA ALA A 10 3.55 39.49 -11.96
C ALA A 10 4.69 38.57 -11.46
N GLU A 11 5.19 38.83 -10.25
CA GLU A 11 6.21 37.99 -9.61
C GLU A 11 5.71 36.59 -9.30
N TYR A 12 4.52 36.47 -8.69
CA TYR A 12 3.89 35.19 -8.42
C TYR A 12 3.65 34.42 -9.73
N ARG A 13 3.12 35.08 -10.76
CA ARG A 13 2.87 34.42 -12.06
C ARG A 13 4.18 33.88 -12.67
N ALA A 14 5.23 34.64 -12.65
CA ALA A 14 6.53 34.19 -13.14
C ALA A 14 7.11 33.00 -12.34
N ALA A 15 6.89 32.97 -11.03
CA ALA A 15 7.28 31.82 -10.20
C ALA A 15 6.44 30.57 -10.52
N ARG A 16 5.13 30.75 -10.69
CA ARG A 16 4.23 29.64 -11.07
C ARG A 16 4.55 29.07 -12.46
N ASP A 17 4.92 29.90 -13.40
CA ASP A 17 5.30 29.42 -14.73
C ASP A 17 6.56 28.55 -14.66
N ARG A 18 7.57 28.95 -13.86
CA ARG A 18 8.76 28.09 -13.63
C ARG A 18 8.41 26.78 -12.90
N LEU A 19 7.54 26.82 -11.91
CA LEU A 19 7.07 25.62 -11.23
C LEU A 19 6.30 24.70 -12.17
N LEU A 20 5.46 25.25 -13.05
CA LEU A 20 4.73 24.48 -14.05
C LEU A 20 5.67 23.72 -15.00
N GLU A 21 6.81 24.30 -15.36
CA GLU A 21 7.84 23.61 -16.15
C GLU A 21 8.36 22.37 -15.41
N GLN A 22 8.65 22.50 -14.09
CA GLN A 22 9.07 21.36 -13.25
C GLN A 22 7.97 20.30 -13.11
N GLU A 23 6.72 20.71 -12.93
CA GLU A 23 5.56 19.80 -12.87
C GLU A 23 5.38 19.02 -14.20
N ILE A 24 5.66 19.68 -15.33
CA ILE A 24 5.65 19.02 -16.65
C ILE A 24 6.78 17.99 -16.76
N GLU A 25 7.97 18.31 -16.27
CA GLU A 25 9.11 17.38 -16.27
C GLU A 25 8.85 16.19 -15.33
N LEU A 26 8.31 16.44 -14.15
CA LEU A 26 7.92 15.37 -13.23
C LEU A 26 6.91 14.40 -13.89
N ARG A 27 5.88 14.93 -14.54
CA ARG A 27 4.91 14.11 -15.30
C ARG A 27 5.60 13.25 -16.36
N ARG A 28 6.54 13.83 -17.12
CA ARG A 28 7.31 13.08 -18.12
C ARG A 28 8.17 11.98 -17.48
N ALA A 29 8.80 12.27 -16.34
CA ALA A 29 9.58 11.29 -15.58
C ALA A 29 8.70 10.15 -15.08
N MET A 30 7.52 10.43 -14.55
CA MET A 30 6.55 9.41 -14.12
C MET A 30 6.14 8.49 -15.28
N GLU A 31 5.84 9.05 -16.46
CA GLU A 31 5.50 8.25 -17.65
C GLU A 31 6.69 7.40 -18.13
N ALA A 32 7.90 7.97 -18.10
CA ALA A 32 9.11 7.23 -18.47
C ALA A 32 9.39 6.06 -17.52
N VAL A 33 9.21 6.23 -16.21
CA VAL A 33 9.34 5.15 -15.23
C VAL A 33 8.26 4.09 -15.42
N ALA A 34 7.01 4.48 -15.68
CA ALA A 34 5.93 3.55 -15.95
C ALA A 34 6.22 2.71 -17.22
N GLU A 35 6.74 3.35 -18.27
CA GLU A 35 7.15 2.67 -19.49
C GLU A 35 8.36 1.74 -19.26
N ALA A 36 9.32 2.15 -18.45
CA ALA A 36 10.46 1.31 -18.08
C ALA A 36 10.01 0.05 -17.33
N ARG A 37 9.04 0.17 -16.39
CA ARG A 37 8.43 -0.99 -15.73
C ARG A 37 7.79 -1.95 -16.74
N ARG A 38 7.01 -1.45 -17.69
CA ARG A 38 6.38 -2.29 -18.73
C ARG A 38 7.40 -3.05 -19.60
N ARG A 39 8.62 -2.54 -19.72
CA ARG A 39 9.72 -3.15 -20.50
C ARG A 39 10.63 -4.06 -19.68
N LEU A 40 10.35 -4.27 -18.40
CA LEU A 40 11.10 -5.24 -17.60
C LEU A 40 11.05 -6.62 -18.29
N PRO A 41 12.18 -7.33 -18.33
CA PRO A 41 12.16 -8.73 -18.74
C PRO A 41 11.30 -9.55 -17.78
N PRO A 42 10.86 -10.76 -18.18
CA PRO A 42 10.12 -11.63 -17.31
C PRO A 42 10.86 -11.87 -15.99
N GLY A 43 10.21 -11.58 -14.88
CA GLY A 43 10.75 -11.80 -13.53
C GLY A 43 10.78 -13.27 -13.14
N GLY A 44 11.18 -13.54 -11.89
CA GLY A 44 11.30 -14.90 -11.36
C GLY A 44 9.95 -15.63 -11.36
N VAL A 45 9.98 -16.92 -11.71
CA VAL A 45 8.81 -17.79 -11.56
C VAL A 45 8.51 -17.93 -10.08
N VAL A 46 7.23 -17.81 -9.70
CA VAL A 46 6.79 -18.04 -8.32
C VAL A 46 7.14 -19.48 -7.92
N PRO A 47 7.93 -19.70 -6.85
CA PRO A 47 8.52 -21.00 -6.56
C PRO A 47 7.50 -22.04 -6.09
N GLN A 48 6.36 -21.61 -5.58
CA GLN A 48 5.28 -22.46 -5.09
C GLN A 48 3.94 -21.72 -5.15
N ASP A 49 2.85 -22.49 -5.24
CA ASP A 49 1.50 -21.92 -5.20
C ASP A 49 1.10 -21.70 -3.73
N TYR A 50 1.46 -20.52 -3.17
CA TYR A 50 1.24 -20.19 -1.76
C TYR A 50 -0.23 -20.33 -1.38
N VAL A 51 -0.49 -20.96 -0.23
CA VAL A 51 -1.84 -21.18 0.31
C VAL A 51 -2.10 -20.19 1.44
N PHE A 52 -2.84 -19.14 1.17
CA PHE A 52 -3.28 -18.15 2.15
C PHE A 52 -4.56 -18.60 2.85
N GLN A 53 -4.81 -18.05 4.05
CA GLN A 53 -6.15 -18.08 4.64
C GLN A 53 -6.92 -16.82 4.22
N ALA A 54 -8.17 -16.96 3.87
CA ALA A 54 -9.08 -15.89 3.47
C ALA A 54 -10.47 -16.09 4.08
N GLN A 55 -11.37 -15.14 3.85
CA GLN A 55 -12.79 -15.36 4.14
C GLN A 55 -13.43 -16.25 3.06
N GLY A 56 -13.98 -17.37 3.46
CA GLY A 56 -14.74 -18.25 2.57
C GLY A 56 -16.17 -17.77 2.32
N PRO A 57 -16.88 -18.39 1.36
CA PRO A 57 -18.27 -18.03 1.00
C PRO A 57 -19.26 -18.05 2.16
N GLY A 58 -19.01 -18.90 3.18
CA GLY A 58 -19.82 -19.01 4.39
C GLY A 58 -19.41 -18.05 5.52
N GLY A 59 -18.49 -17.11 5.27
CA GLY A 59 -17.99 -16.15 6.27
C GLY A 59 -16.90 -16.70 7.20
N GLY A 60 -16.65 -18.00 7.21
CA GLY A 60 -15.57 -18.63 7.96
C GLY A 60 -14.22 -18.60 7.22
N PRO A 61 -13.12 -19.03 7.89
CA PRO A 61 -11.83 -19.17 7.24
C PRO A 61 -11.88 -20.21 6.11
N ALA A 62 -11.18 -19.90 5.01
CA ALA A 62 -11.00 -20.82 3.88
C ALA A 62 -9.59 -20.65 3.31
N GLU A 63 -9.04 -21.68 2.74
CA GLU A 63 -7.80 -21.63 2.00
C GLU A 63 -8.01 -21.04 0.61
N VAL A 64 -7.04 -20.28 0.14
CA VAL A 64 -6.98 -19.77 -1.23
C VAL A 64 -5.54 -19.81 -1.72
N ARG A 65 -5.33 -20.36 -2.90
CA ARG A 65 -4.02 -20.40 -3.53
C ARG A 65 -3.72 -19.07 -4.22
N LEU A 66 -2.44 -18.74 -4.34
CA LEU A 66 -2.02 -17.55 -5.09
C LEU A 66 -2.55 -17.60 -6.52
N SER A 67 -2.53 -18.76 -7.16
CA SER A 67 -3.09 -18.99 -8.51
C SER A 67 -4.59 -18.70 -8.62
N GLU A 68 -5.34 -18.87 -7.53
CA GLU A 68 -6.80 -18.63 -7.46
C GLU A 68 -7.15 -17.15 -7.19
N LEU A 69 -6.14 -16.29 -6.95
CA LEU A 69 -6.34 -14.85 -6.79
C LEU A 69 -6.53 -14.13 -8.13
N PHE A 70 -6.29 -14.79 -9.24
CA PHE A 70 -6.45 -14.24 -10.58
C PHE A 70 -7.87 -14.51 -11.12
N ALA A 71 -8.68 -13.48 -11.15
CA ALA A 71 -10.01 -13.55 -11.78
C ALA A 71 -9.90 -13.79 -13.30
N PRO A 72 -10.92 -14.39 -13.93
CA PRO A 72 -10.94 -14.55 -15.37
C PRO A 72 -10.72 -13.23 -16.13
N GLY A 73 -9.85 -13.26 -17.13
CA GLY A 73 -9.53 -12.10 -17.96
C GLY A 73 -8.60 -11.06 -17.33
N LYS A 74 -8.02 -11.34 -16.16
CA LYS A 74 -7.07 -10.45 -15.49
C LYS A 74 -5.81 -11.24 -15.11
N ASP A 75 -4.71 -10.88 -15.74
CA ASP A 75 -3.44 -11.58 -15.58
C ASP A 75 -2.43 -10.83 -14.69
N SER A 76 -2.83 -9.70 -14.09
CA SER A 76 -2.03 -8.99 -13.10
C SER A 76 -2.68 -9.07 -11.72
N LEU A 77 -1.86 -9.34 -10.70
CA LEU A 77 -2.24 -9.39 -9.30
C LEU A 77 -1.33 -8.48 -8.49
N VAL A 78 -1.93 -7.54 -7.77
CA VAL A 78 -1.24 -6.65 -6.83
C VAL A 78 -1.55 -7.13 -5.42
N ILE A 79 -0.51 -7.39 -4.64
CA ILE A 79 -0.64 -7.75 -3.22
C ILE A 79 0.15 -6.73 -2.40
N TYR A 80 -0.54 -6.05 -1.49
CA TYR A 80 0.11 -5.25 -0.45
C TYR A 80 0.26 -6.08 0.82
N SER A 81 1.49 -6.23 1.29
CA SER A 81 1.79 -6.86 2.57
C SER A 81 1.76 -5.80 3.65
N MET A 82 0.71 -5.79 4.48
CA MET A 82 0.60 -4.90 5.62
C MET A 82 1.30 -5.51 6.84
N MET A 83 1.91 -4.66 7.65
CA MET A 83 2.42 -5.08 8.96
C MET A 83 1.25 -5.30 9.92
N PHE A 84 0.85 -6.55 10.10
CA PHE A 84 -0.08 -7.02 11.11
C PHE A 84 0.35 -8.42 11.54
N PRO A 85 1.09 -8.56 12.66
CA PRO A 85 1.43 -7.54 13.67
C PRO A 85 2.34 -6.43 13.12
N ARG A 86 2.30 -5.26 13.81
CA ARG A 86 3.17 -4.11 13.56
C ARG A 86 4.63 -4.40 13.94
N ASP A 87 5.52 -3.51 13.57
CA ASP A 87 6.90 -3.49 14.07
C ASP A 87 6.90 -3.42 15.61
N PRO A 88 7.71 -4.25 16.32
CA PRO A 88 7.78 -4.22 17.77
C PRO A 88 8.24 -2.89 18.37
N GLY A 89 9.00 -2.09 17.62
CA GLY A 89 9.44 -0.75 18.01
C GLY A 89 8.44 0.37 17.72
N ASP A 90 7.30 0.06 17.09
CA ASP A 90 6.24 1.03 16.82
C ASP A 90 5.39 1.23 18.08
N GLU A 91 5.65 2.32 18.82
CA GLU A 91 4.98 2.68 20.08
C GLU A 91 3.72 3.53 19.89
N ARG A 92 3.33 3.86 18.64
CA ARG A 92 2.10 4.62 18.36
C ARG A 92 0.89 3.89 18.93
N GLU A 93 -0.10 4.63 19.41
CA GLU A 93 -1.29 4.06 20.07
C GLU A 93 -2.02 3.04 19.18
N GLY A 94 -2.63 2.05 19.83
CA GLY A 94 -3.51 1.07 19.19
C GLY A 94 -4.87 1.69 18.85
N PRO A 95 -5.80 0.92 18.22
CA PRO A 95 -7.17 1.37 18.01
C PRO A 95 -7.86 1.65 19.34
N GLU A 96 -8.59 2.76 19.45
CA GLU A 96 -9.30 3.17 20.69
C GLU A 96 -10.46 2.22 21.08
N GLY A 97 -10.92 1.39 20.17
CA GLY A 97 -12.07 0.52 20.42
C GLY A 97 -12.05 -0.76 19.61
N GLY A 98 -13.15 -1.50 19.68
CA GLY A 98 -13.30 -2.77 19.00
C GLY A 98 -12.52 -3.90 19.67
N LYS A 99 -12.53 -5.07 19.04
CA LYS A 99 -11.77 -6.24 19.52
C LYS A 99 -10.27 -6.07 19.26
N THR A 100 -9.91 -5.33 18.20
CA THR A 100 -8.51 -5.07 17.86
C THR A 100 -7.85 -4.16 18.89
N GLY A 101 -8.56 -3.20 19.48
CA GLY A 101 -8.07 -2.37 20.57
C GLY A 101 -7.76 -3.12 21.87
N LEU A 102 -8.24 -4.36 22.02
CA LEU A 102 -7.94 -5.23 23.18
C LEU A 102 -6.64 -6.05 22.99
N LEU A 103 -6.02 -6.01 21.81
CA LEU A 103 -4.77 -6.71 21.57
C LEU A 103 -3.60 -6.00 22.27
N PRO A 104 -2.56 -6.76 22.68
CA PRO A 104 -1.29 -6.16 23.01
C PRO A 104 -0.80 -5.29 21.85
N LEU A 105 -0.17 -4.16 22.13
CA LEU A 105 0.23 -3.18 21.12
C LEU A 105 1.06 -3.82 19.99
N ALA A 106 2.05 -4.62 20.35
CA ALA A 106 2.90 -5.33 19.39
C ALA A 106 2.18 -6.38 18.52
N GLU A 107 0.97 -6.79 18.93
CA GLU A 107 0.12 -7.70 18.15
C GLU A 107 -0.92 -6.96 17.29
N GLY A 108 -0.97 -5.64 17.41
CA GLY A 108 -1.87 -4.76 16.67
C GLY A 108 -1.43 -4.47 15.24
N PRO A 109 -2.29 -3.81 14.44
CA PRO A 109 -1.95 -3.37 13.08
C PRO A 109 -1.05 -2.13 13.09
N CYS A 110 -0.22 -1.98 12.06
CA CYS A 110 0.59 -0.78 11.84
C CYS A 110 -0.30 0.41 11.42
N PRO A 111 -0.17 1.59 12.07
CA PRO A 111 -0.92 2.78 11.71
C PRO A 111 -0.71 3.26 10.27
N SER A 112 0.54 3.34 9.79
CA SER A 112 0.85 3.78 8.42
C SER A 112 0.27 2.84 7.37
N CYS A 113 0.42 1.51 7.55
CA CYS A 113 -0.25 0.54 6.67
C CYS A 113 -1.77 0.73 6.69
N THR A 114 -2.35 1.03 7.85
CA THR A 114 -3.78 1.26 8.00
C THR A 114 -4.22 2.51 7.24
N ALA A 115 -3.52 3.63 7.40
CA ALA A 115 -3.80 4.87 6.69
C ALA A 115 -3.74 4.68 5.17
N PHE A 116 -2.76 3.93 4.68
CA PHE A 116 -2.68 3.55 3.26
C PHE A 116 -3.88 2.71 2.81
N LEU A 117 -4.28 1.70 3.59
CA LEU A 117 -5.41 0.83 3.25
C LEU A 117 -6.77 1.52 3.35
N ASP A 118 -6.95 2.48 4.26
CA ASP A 118 -8.15 3.34 4.31
C ASP A 118 -8.36 4.07 2.97
N GLN A 119 -7.27 4.53 2.36
CA GLN A 119 -7.29 5.20 1.05
C GLN A 119 -7.48 4.20 -0.09
N LEU A 120 -6.81 3.04 -0.02
CA LEU A 120 -6.85 2.02 -1.06
C LEU A 120 -8.22 1.35 -1.17
N ASP A 121 -8.94 1.13 -0.05
CA ASP A 121 -10.29 0.55 -0.08
C ASP A 121 -11.25 1.41 -0.90
N GLY A 122 -11.13 2.74 -0.80
CA GLY A 122 -11.91 3.66 -1.63
C GLY A 122 -11.66 3.50 -3.14
N ALA A 123 -10.43 3.20 -3.53
CA ALA A 123 -10.02 3.03 -4.93
C ALA A 123 -10.20 1.58 -5.44
N ALA A 124 -10.36 0.60 -4.55
CA ALA A 124 -10.27 -0.82 -4.87
C ALA A 124 -11.29 -1.28 -5.91
N GLU A 125 -12.52 -0.76 -5.88
CA GLU A 125 -13.55 -1.11 -6.86
C GLU A 125 -13.16 -0.70 -8.28
N HIS A 126 -12.58 0.49 -8.44
CA HIS A 126 -12.11 0.98 -9.74
C HIS A 126 -10.88 0.21 -10.22
N ALA A 127 -9.90 0.00 -9.34
CA ALA A 127 -8.70 -0.77 -9.66
C ALA A 127 -9.04 -2.21 -10.08
N SER A 128 -10.00 -2.82 -9.38
CA SER A 128 -10.43 -4.20 -9.62
C SER A 128 -11.15 -4.41 -10.96
N GLN A 129 -11.43 -3.36 -11.75
CA GLN A 129 -11.89 -3.54 -13.12
C GLN A 129 -10.78 -4.12 -14.04
N HIS A 130 -9.51 -3.83 -13.74
CA HIS A 130 -8.38 -4.18 -14.61
C HIS A 130 -7.33 -5.08 -13.96
N VAL A 131 -7.18 -5.04 -12.63
CA VAL A 131 -6.20 -5.84 -11.90
C VAL A 131 -6.88 -6.64 -10.80
N ASN A 132 -6.23 -7.72 -10.35
CA ASN A 132 -6.59 -8.36 -9.09
C ASN A 132 -5.87 -7.64 -7.97
N LEU A 133 -6.57 -7.34 -6.88
CA LEU A 133 -6.03 -6.62 -5.73
C LEU A 133 -6.30 -7.41 -4.45
N ALA A 134 -5.26 -7.60 -3.63
CA ALA A 134 -5.36 -8.25 -2.34
C ALA A 134 -4.43 -7.58 -1.31
N VAL A 135 -4.73 -7.81 -0.04
CA VAL A 135 -3.92 -7.37 1.10
C VAL A 135 -3.58 -8.59 1.94
N ALA A 136 -2.31 -8.82 2.21
CA ALA A 136 -1.83 -9.89 3.05
C ALA A 136 -1.27 -9.35 4.37
N GLY A 137 -1.61 -9.98 5.48
CA GLY A 137 -1.00 -9.72 6.79
C GLY A 137 -0.58 -11.04 7.43
N LYS A 138 0.38 -11.01 8.35
CA LYS A 138 0.87 -12.23 9.03
C LYS A 138 0.05 -12.61 10.26
N ALA A 139 -0.93 -11.79 10.66
CA ALA A 139 -1.88 -12.12 11.72
C ALA A 139 -2.86 -13.22 11.26
N PRO A 140 -3.47 -13.98 12.20
CA PRO A 140 -4.53 -14.92 11.87
C PRO A 140 -5.67 -14.24 11.12
N ILE A 141 -6.26 -14.92 10.13
CA ILE A 141 -7.29 -14.32 9.26
C ILE A 141 -8.48 -13.73 10.03
N GLY A 142 -8.89 -14.35 11.13
CA GLY A 142 -9.97 -13.82 11.97
C GLY A 142 -9.66 -12.45 12.58
N ARG A 143 -8.40 -12.16 12.94
CA ARG A 143 -7.98 -10.83 13.41
C ARG A 143 -8.01 -9.82 12.27
N ILE A 144 -7.46 -10.18 11.11
CA ILE A 144 -7.43 -9.32 9.93
C ILE A 144 -8.85 -8.92 9.52
N LEU A 145 -9.77 -9.88 9.43
CA LEU A 145 -11.17 -9.63 9.07
C LEU A 145 -11.91 -8.80 10.13
N THR A 146 -11.62 -9.03 11.41
CA THR A 146 -12.18 -8.21 12.50
C THR A 146 -11.74 -6.75 12.35
N PHE A 147 -10.44 -6.53 12.18
CA PHE A 147 -9.91 -5.18 11.99
C PHE A 147 -10.43 -4.51 10.71
N ALA A 148 -10.45 -5.23 9.60
CA ALA A 148 -11.02 -4.73 8.35
C ALA A 148 -12.48 -4.27 8.51
N ALA A 149 -13.28 -5.04 9.25
CA ALA A 149 -14.67 -4.67 9.55
C ALA A 149 -14.76 -3.44 10.46
N GLU A 150 -13.91 -3.34 11.48
CA GLU A 150 -13.81 -2.18 12.40
C GLU A 150 -13.38 -0.90 11.65
N ARG A 151 -12.49 -1.00 10.65
CA ARG A 151 -12.10 0.13 9.77
C ARG A 151 -13.12 0.44 8.68
N GLY A 152 -14.08 -0.45 8.43
CA GLY A 152 -15.05 -0.30 7.35
C GLY A 152 -14.52 -0.66 5.96
N TRP A 153 -13.42 -1.39 5.86
CA TRP A 153 -12.92 -1.90 4.58
C TRP A 153 -13.85 -2.97 4.02
N ARG A 154 -14.39 -2.74 2.84
CA ARG A 154 -15.42 -3.60 2.24
C ARG A 154 -15.03 -4.14 0.86
N ARG A 155 -14.00 -3.56 0.25
CA ARG A 155 -13.62 -3.83 -1.13
C ARG A 155 -12.27 -4.53 -1.25
N LEU A 156 -11.45 -4.44 -0.21
CA LEU A 156 -10.16 -5.11 -0.17
C LEU A 156 -10.32 -6.61 0.13
N ARG A 157 -9.69 -7.45 -0.68
CA ARG A 157 -9.59 -8.89 -0.42
C ARG A 157 -8.50 -9.13 0.61
N MET A 158 -8.90 -9.45 1.83
CA MET A 158 -7.97 -9.68 2.94
C MET A 158 -7.49 -11.14 2.97
N LEU A 159 -6.19 -11.31 3.16
CA LEU A 159 -5.51 -12.60 3.23
C LEU A 159 -4.66 -12.68 4.49
N SER A 160 -4.49 -13.88 5.03
CA SER A 160 -3.48 -14.16 6.04
C SER A 160 -2.35 -14.99 5.44
N SER A 161 -1.12 -14.52 5.61
CA SER A 161 0.12 -15.23 5.30
C SER A 161 0.74 -15.91 6.53
N ALA A 162 0.00 -16.01 7.63
CA ALA A 162 0.46 -16.69 8.84
C ALA A 162 0.82 -18.16 8.53
N GLY A 163 2.02 -18.56 8.94
CA GLY A 163 2.48 -19.94 8.80
C GLY A 163 3.04 -20.32 7.43
N ILE A 164 3.07 -19.39 6.46
CA ILE A 164 3.68 -19.62 5.14
C ILE A 164 4.88 -18.68 4.91
N THR A 165 5.71 -19.00 3.92
CA THR A 165 6.97 -18.26 3.66
C THR A 165 6.77 -17.03 2.76
N TYR A 166 5.55 -16.75 2.30
CA TYR A 166 5.26 -15.68 1.33
C TYR A 166 5.90 -14.32 1.71
N ASN A 167 5.74 -13.89 2.96
CA ASN A 167 6.28 -12.59 3.39
C ASN A 167 7.80 -12.54 3.25
N ARG A 168 8.50 -13.60 3.67
CA ARG A 168 9.95 -13.71 3.55
C ARG A 168 10.42 -13.78 2.10
N ASP A 169 9.73 -14.58 1.29
CA ASP A 169 10.11 -14.81 -0.11
C ASP A 169 9.92 -13.55 -0.97
N TYR A 170 9.03 -12.62 -0.55
CA TYR A 170 8.70 -11.37 -1.25
C TYR A 170 8.99 -10.12 -0.42
N MET A 171 10.03 -10.15 0.40
CA MET A 171 10.61 -9.01 1.12
C MET A 171 9.63 -8.25 2.05
N ALA A 172 8.56 -8.89 2.47
CA ALA A 172 7.62 -8.36 3.46
C ALA A 172 7.92 -8.85 4.90
N GLU A 173 9.08 -9.47 5.08
CA GLU A 173 9.60 -9.94 6.36
C GLU A 173 11.12 -9.99 6.30
N THR A 174 11.79 -9.44 7.31
CA THR A 174 13.25 -9.53 7.45
C THR A 174 13.69 -10.96 7.79
N PRO A 175 14.99 -11.30 7.64
CA PRO A 175 15.52 -12.60 8.08
C PRO A 175 15.24 -12.90 9.57
N ASP A 176 15.19 -11.86 10.42
CA ASP A 176 14.91 -11.97 11.85
C ASP A 176 13.41 -12.09 12.18
N GLY A 177 12.54 -11.99 11.16
CA GLY A 177 11.09 -12.19 11.28
C GLY A 177 10.27 -10.92 11.50
N GLU A 178 10.88 -9.74 11.45
CA GLU A 178 10.19 -8.45 11.53
C GLU A 178 9.41 -8.19 10.25
N GLN A 179 8.17 -7.67 10.40
CA GLN A 179 7.33 -7.37 9.25
C GLN A 179 7.78 -6.11 8.54
N GLN A 180 7.64 -6.10 7.21
CA GLN A 180 7.94 -4.95 6.36
C GLN A 180 6.75 -4.65 5.44
N PRO A 181 6.43 -3.36 5.17
CA PRO A 181 5.40 -3.02 4.21
C PRO A 181 5.94 -3.23 2.79
N MET A 182 5.27 -4.02 1.99
CA MET A 182 5.73 -4.31 0.63
C MET A 182 4.57 -4.42 -0.34
N LEU A 183 4.66 -3.71 -1.46
CA LEU A 183 3.75 -3.86 -2.58
C LEU A 183 4.40 -4.75 -3.63
N ASN A 184 3.79 -5.89 -3.91
CA ASN A 184 4.26 -6.85 -4.91
C ASN A 184 3.26 -6.96 -6.06
N VAL A 185 3.76 -7.06 -7.27
CA VAL A 185 2.97 -7.28 -8.47
C VAL A 185 3.38 -8.62 -9.09
N PHE A 186 2.40 -9.45 -9.34
CA PHE A 186 2.56 -10.73 -10.02
C PHE A 186 1.86 -10.66 -11.37
N HIS A 187 2.41 -11.35 -12.34
CA HIS A 187 1.81 -11.50 -13.67
C HIS A 187 1.72 -12.96 -14.05
N ARG A 188 0.55 -13.36 -14.55
CA ARG A 188 0.29 -14.71 -15.05
C ARG A 188 0.34 -14.70 -16.58
N ASP A 189 1.22 -15.52 -17.13
CA ASP A 189 1.23 -15.86 -18.55
C ASP A 189 0.86 -17.33 -18.69
N ARG A 190 -0.35 -17.59 -19.16
CA ARG A 190 -0.98 -18.93 -19.21
C ARG A 190 -0.96 -19.58 -17.82
N ASP A 191 -0.19 -20.65 -17.63
CA ASP A 191 -0.09 -21.40 -16.38
C ASP A 191 1.11 -20.97 -15.52
N THR A 192 1.91 -19.98 -15.97
CA THR A 192 3.10 -19.55 -15.25
C THR A 192 2.86 -18.21 -14.58
N ILE A 193 3.00 -18.17 -13.25
CA ILE A 193 2.97 -16.93 -12.47
C ILE A 193 4.40 -16.49 -12.21
N ARG A 194 4.66 -15.20 -12.43
CA ARG A 194 5.97 -14.57 -12.20
C ARG A 194 5.82 -13.35 -11.32
N HIS A 195 6.80 -13.09 -10.47
CA HIS A 195 6.95 -11.81 -9.82
C HIS A 195 7.35 -10.78 -10.86
N PHE A 196 6.54 -9.75 -11.04
CA PHE A 196 6.77 -8.73 -12.06
C PHE A 196 7.51 -7.51 -11.50
N TRP A 197 7.11 -7.03 -10.32
CA TRP A 197 7.67 -5.84 -9.70
C TRP A 197 7.39 -5.82 -8.21
N GLY A 198 8.29 -5.21 -7.43
CA GLY A 198 8.12 -4.93 -6.00
C GLY A 198 8.47 -3.50 -5.67
N SER A 199 7.99 -2.99 -4.53
CA SER A 199 8.25 -1.63 -4.04
C SER A 199 9.64 -1.51 -3.40
N GLU A 200 10.70 -1.88 -4.14
CA GLU A 200 12.09 -1.96 -3.68
C GLU A 200 12.66 -0.59 -3.24
N LEU A 201 11.98 0.50 -3.59
CA LEU A 201 12.38 1.84 -3.16
C LEU A 201 12.40 1.97 -1.62
N PHE A 202 11.63 1.13 -0.92
CA PHE A 202 11.68 1.00 0.55
C PHE A 202 13.05 0.61 1.08
N TYR A 203 13.84 -0.11 0.29
CA TYR A 203 15.19 -0.57 0.63
C TYR A 203 16.30 0.27 -0.02
N ALA A 204 15.94 1.28 -0.80
CA ALA A 204 16.90 2.18 -1.42
C ALA A 204 17.35 3.27 -0.44
N PRO A 205 18.62 3.71 -0.49
CA PRO A 205 19.06 4.85 0.30
C PRO A 205 18.25 6.11 -0.01
N GLU A 206 17.85 6.82 1.02
CA GLU A 206 17.14 8.10 0.93
C GLU A 206 18.10 9.27 1.15
N ASP A 207 17.79 10.42 0.53
CA ASP A 207 18.40 11.67 0.91
C ASP A 207 17.85 12.15 2.26
N ALA A 208 18.64 12.89 3.02
CA ALA A 208 18.25 13.34 4.34
C ALA A 208 16.90 14.10 4.35
N GLY A 209 15.95 13.61 5.12
CA GLY A 209 14.62 14.19 5.27
C GLY A 209 13.62 13.79 4.17
N GLN A 210 13.96 12.82 3.32
CA GLN A 210 13.02 12.24 2.37
C GLN A 210 12.23 11.08 3.01
N ASP A 211 11.02 10.91 2.54
CA ASP A 211 10.19 9.72 2.75
C ASP A 211 10.53 8.67 1.68
N PRO A 212 10.55 7.37 1.99
CA PRO A 212 10.88 6.31 1.02
C PRO A 212 10.03 6.31 -0.24
N ARG A 213 8.80 6.81 -0.18
CA ARG A 213 7.83 6.85 -1.30
C ARG A 213 7.72 5.52 -2.04
N HIS A 214 7.90 4.41 -1.33
CA HIS A 214 7.99 3.07 -1.93
C HIS A 214 6.72 2.66 -2.67
N VAL A 215 5.55 3.11 -2.22
CA VAL A 215 4.26 2.94 -2.91
C VAL A 215 3.95 4.09 -3.89
N GLY A 216 4.83 5.07 -3.99
CA GLY A 216 4.74 6.18 -4.93
C GLY A 216 3.51 7.05 -4.71
N THR A 217 2.79 7.32 -5.79
CA THR A 217 1.60 8.18 -5.77
C THR A 217 0.32 7.47 -5.29
N LEU A 218 0.40 6.22 -4.87
CA LEU A 218 -0.73 5.49 -4.30
C LEU A 218 -1.08 5.96 -2.88
N GLU A 219 -0.23 6.79 -2.27
CA GLU A 219 -0.41 7.34 -0.92
C GLU A 219 -0.84 8.81 -0.99
N PRO A 220 -2.15 9.10 -1.17
CA PRO A 220 -2.64 10.43 -1.47
C PRO A 220 -2.46 11.44 -0.33
N VAL A 221 -2.41 11.02 0.94
CA VAL A 221 -2.27 11.96 2.08
C VAL A 221 -0.95 12.73 2.00
N TRP A 222 0.17 12.03 1.79
CA TRP A 222 1.47 12.67 1.65
C TRP A 222 1.56 13.57 0.42
N ASN A 223 0.99 13.11 -0.70
CA ASN A 223 0.91 13.94 -1.90
C ASN A 223 0.06 15.20 -1.69
N LEU A 224 -1.01 15.12 -0.87
CA LEU A 224 -1.84 16.28 -0.54
C LEU A 224 -1.06 17.31 0.27
N TYR A 225 -0.28 16.88 1.28
CA TYR A 225 0.58 17.78 2.05
C TYR A 225 1.61 18.49 1.17
N ASP A 226 2.22 17.79 0.22
CA ASP A 226 3.17 18.37 -0.73
C ASP A 226 2.57 19.50 -1.59
N LEU A 227 1.24 19.64 -1.65
CA LEU A 227 0.55 20.74 -2.36
C LEU A 227 0.33 21.98 -1.47
N THR A 228 0.61 21.90 -0.17
CA THR A 228 0.37 22.99 0.79
C THR A 228 1.66 23.80 1.03
N PRO A 229 1.54 25.08 1.43
CA PRO A 229 2.71 25.89 1.79
C PRO A 229 3.52 25.32 2.97
N GLU A 230 2.84 24.63 3.89
CA GLU A 230 3.42 24.02 5.08
C GLU A 230 4.21 22.76 4.74
N GLY A 231 3.86 22.09 3.64
CA GLY A 231 4.45 20.81 3.23
C GLY A 231 4.11 19.67 4.20
N ARG A 232 4.95 18.65 4.21
CA ARG A 232 4.80 17.49 5.12
C ARG A 232 5.16 17.88 6.55
N PRO A 233 4.33 17.55 7.54
CA PRO A 233 4.65 17.80 8.94
C PRO A 233 5.91 17.02 9.37
N ASN A 234 6.86 17.70 10.01
CA ASN A 234 8.12 17.07 10.44
C ASN A 234 7.98 16.13 11.65
N THR A 235 6.89 16.25 12.41
CA THR A 235 6.68 15.56 13.68
C THR A 235 5.35 14.80 13.74
N TRP A 236 4.59 14.83 12.65
CA TRP A 236 3.32 14.10 12.56
C TRP A 236 3.55 12.75 11.88
N ASP A 237 2.84 11.77 12.39
CA ASP A 237 2.83 10.40 11.86
C ASP A 237 1.40 9.88 11.88
N GLU A 238 1.05 8.94 11.01
CA GLU A 238 -0.29 8.37 10.94
C GLU A 238 -0.66 7.69 12.26
N GLN A 239 -1.90 7.92 12.67
CA GLN A 239 -2.50 7.32 13.85
C GLN A 239 -3.69 6.44 13.46
N LEU A 240 -4.05 5.51 14.33
CA LEU A 240 -5.26 4.70 14.15
C LEU A 240 -6.53 5.45 14.50
N SER A 241 -6.42 6.51 15.32
CA SER A 241 -7.50 7.40 15.72
C SER A 241 -7.00 8.83 15.87
N TYR A 242 -7.85 9.82 15.61
CA TYR A 242 -7.55 11.24 15.75
C TYR A 242 -8.63 11.91 16.62
N SER A 243 -8.21 12.64 17.66
CA SER A 243 -9.10 13.29 18.61
C SER A 243 -9.80 14.55 18.10
N CYS A 244 -9.40 15.08 16.94
CA CYS A 244 -9.78 16.44 16.51
C CYS A 244 -10.91 16.52 15.47
N CYS A 245 -11.58 15.41 15.12
CA CYS A 245 -12.55 15.39 14.02
C CYS A 245 -13.99 15.11 14.42
N HIS A 246 -14.36 15.26 15.72
CA HIS A 246 -15.67 14.89 16.23
C HIS A 246 -16.37 16.01 17.04
N ASP A 247 -16.09 17.29 16.74
CA ASP A 247 -16.90 18.42 17.23
C ASP A 247 -17.91 18.88 16.17
#